data_9fde9bfc97a71f107564877a5d78d403
#
_entry.id   9fde9bfc97a71f107564877a5d78d403
#
_cell.length_a   1.000
_cell.length_b   1.000
_cell.length_c   1.000
_cell.angle_alpha   90.00
_cell.angle_beta   90.00
_cell.angle_gamma   90.00
#
_symmetry.space_group_name_H-M   'P 1'
#
loop_
_entity.id
_entity.type
_entity.pdbx_description
1 polymer ?
#
loop_
_entity_poly.entity_id
_entity_poly.type
_entity_poly.pdbx_seq_one_letter_code
_entity_poly.pdbx_strand_id
1 'polypeptide(L)'
;YFGGNMQNKSPNSRFGIDINEYTQGVNFQVLATKIDFLYLRASGSATGRFRVDRKFIGFAREARNYGIPVGAYHFGVPSYDLTDADRQCDDFIDVLQQGFGAKDYGDLFPVLDVETPVENKLPTATLIDWIDRFRKRFEKKTRRRLMLYTGAFFIDEYNNFYVPGRGYPLKNMLLWIAMYTKIPGNPPYPKDQGGWSKWRIWQFSEDLVVEGVGNPVDANWGPDNVDLLTQPSIVTGLKAIESGGQVIVSWSR
;
A
#
# COMPACT_ATOMS: atom_id res chain seq x y z
N TYR A 1 -16.76 24.46 -8.61
CA TYR A 1 -15.36 23.94 -8.61
C TYR A 1 -15.36 22.71 -9.52
N PHE A 2 -14.84 22.81 -10.74
CA PHE A 2 -14.51 21.65 -11.55
C PHE A 2 -13.27 21.04 -10.90
N GLY A 3 -13.44 19.93 -10.18
CA GLY A 3 -12.34 19.18 -9.63
C GLY A 3 -11.42 18.70 -10.76
N GLY A 4 -10.12 18.85 -10.62
CA GLY A 4 -9.16 18.28 -11.55
C GLY A 4 -9.20 16.75 -11.55
N ASN A 5 -8.50 16.14 -12.49
CA ASN A 5 -8.29 14.70 -12.52
C ASN A 5 -6.85 14.39 -12.10
N MET A 6 -6.68 13.29 -11.37
CA MET A 6 -5.35 12.72 -11.16
C MET A 6 -4.76 12.30 -12.51
N GLN A 7 -3.47 12.00 -12.54
CA GLN A 7 -2.83 11.55 -13.78
C GLN A 7 -3.50 10.26 -14.30
N ASN A 8 -3.54 10.10 -15.63
CA ASN A 8 -3.80 8.81 -16.27
C ASN A 8 -2.54 7.95 -16.19
N LYS A 9 -2.65 6.65 -16.44
CA LYS A 9 -1.48 5.81 -16.62
C LYS A 9 -0.67 6.31 -17.83
N SER A 10 0.65 6.24 -17.73
CA SER A 10 1.54 6.49 -18.85
C SER A 10 1.76 5.20 -19.68
N PRO A 11 2.33 5.31 -20.90
CA PRO A 11 2.76 4.12 -21.65
C PRO A 11 3.79 3.26 -20.92
N ASN A 12 4.53 3.84 -19.98
CA ASN A 12 5.58 3.18 -19.21
C ASN A 12 5.12 2.74 -17.81
N SER A 13 3.87 3.00 -17.44
CA SER A 13 3.33 2.59 -16.13
C SER A 13 3.52 1.10 -15.91
N ARG A 14 4.11 0.74 -14.79
CA ARG A 14 4.37 -0.64 -14.41
C ARG A 14 3.09 -1.35 -14.03
N PHE A 15 3.03 -2.63 -14.37
CA PHE A 15 1.87 -3.47 -14.11
C PHE A 15 2.11 -4.38 -12.92
N GLY A 16 1.19 -4.37 -11.96
CA GLY A 16 1.24 -5.24 -10.79
C GLY A 16 -0.11 -5.84 -10.46
N ILE A 17 -0.09 -6.82 -9.57
CA ILE A 17 -1.30 -7.41 -9.00
C ILE A 17 -1.23 -7.42 -7.48
N ASP A 18 -2.38 -7.60 -6.85
CA ASP A 18 -2.40 -7.91 -5.42
C ASP A 18 -3.22 -9.19 -5.18
N ILE A 19 -2.72 -10.01 -4.26
CA ILE A 19 -3.23 -11.35 -3.98
C ILE A 19 -3.29 -11.64 -2.48
N ASN A 20 -4.08 -12.65 -2.13
CA ASN A 20 -4.32 -13.06 -0.75
C ASN A 20 -4.54 -14.57 -0.64
N GLU A 21 -4.91 -15.05 0.54
CA GLU A 21 -5.11 -16.47 0.81
C GLU A 21 -6.19 -17.15 -0.06
N TYR A 22 -7.09 -16.39 -0.66
CA TYR A 22 -8.13 -16.93 -1.54
C TYR A 22 -7.65 -17.09 -2.99
N THR A 23 -6.51 -16.48 -3.33
CA THR A 23 -5.91 -16.63 -4.65
C THR A 23 -5.41 -18.06 -4.85
N GLN A 24 -5.81 -18.70 -5.96
CA GLN A 24 -5.52 -20.10 -6.24
C GLN A 24 -4.50 -20.24 -7.38
N GLY A 25 -3.81 -21.38 -7.41
CA GLY A 25 -2.99 -21.77 -8.55
C GLY A 25 -1.87 -20.79 -8.89
N VAL A 26 -1.22 -20.17 -7.88
CA VAL A 26 -0.15 -19.20 -8.12
C VAL A 26 1.13 -19.91 -8.54
N ASN A 27 1.58 -19.67 -9.76
CA ASN A 27 2.87 -20.08 -10.28
C ASN A 27 3.80 -18.87 -10.36
N PHE A 28 4.66 -18.69 -9.37
CA PHE A 28 5.54 -17.52 -9.25
C PHE A 28 6.58 -17.46 -10.37
N GLN A 29 7.03 -18.58 -10.91
CA GLN A 29 7.96 -18.61 -12.05
C GLN A 29 7.32 -17.98 -13.30
N VAL A 30 6.08 -18.33 -13.59
CA VAL A 30 5.34 -17.74 -14.71
C VAL A 30 4.99 -16.30 -14.39
N LEU A 31 4.49 -16.03 -13.18
CA LEU A 31 4.04 -14.71 -12.76
C LEU A 31 5.17 -13.66 -12.83
N ALA A 32 6.41 -14.04 -12.50
CA ALA A 32 7.59 -13.18 -12.60
C ALA A 32 7.86 -12.64 -14.02
N THR A 33 7.31 -13.27 -15.05
CA THR A 33 7.42 -12.81 -16.44
C THR A 33 6.25 -11.93 -16.88
N LYS A 34 5.22 -11.77 -16.04
CA LYS A 34 3.95 -11.10 -16.40
C LYS A 34 3.69 -9.83 -15.63
N ILE A 35 4.33 -9.64 -14.48
CA ILE A 35 4.12 -8.47 -13.63
C ILE A 35 5.44 -7.82 -13.26
N ASP A 36 5.39 -6.53 -12.96
CA ASP A 36 6.54 -5.75 -12.52
C ASP A 36 6.63 -5.67 -10.98
N PHE A 37 5.51 -5.83 -10.27
CA PHE A 37 5.45 -5.79 -8.81
C PHE A 37 4.25 -6.55 -8.25
N LEU A 38 4.34 -6.95 -7.00
CA LEU A 38 3.32 -7.74 -6.29
C LEU A 38 3.03 -7.17 -4.92
N TYR A 39 1.75 -7.09 -4.56
CA TYR A 39 1.34 -6.88 -3.18
C TYR A 39 0.63 -8.11 -2.61
N LEU A 40 0.90 -8.39 -1.33
CA LEU A 40 0.32 -9.51 -0.59
C LEU A 40 -0.48 -9.00 0.60
N ARG A 41 -1.66 -9.55 0.83
CA ARG A 41 -2.30 -9.34 2.12
C ARG A 41 -1.47 -10.06 3.19
N ALA A 42 -0.93 -9.32 4.16
CA ALA A 42 -0.21 -9.91 5.28
C ALA A 42 -1.17 -10.29 6.41
N SER A 43 -2.13 -9.43 6.69
CA SER A 43 -3.06 -9.54 7.81
C SER A 43 -4.32 -8.71 7.60
N GLY A 44 -5.31 -8.93 8.43
CA GLY A 44 -6.55 -8.15 8.42
C GLY A 44 -7.32 -8.27 9.72
N SER A 45 -8.20 -7.31 9.96
CA SER A 45 -9.06 -7.23 11.14
C SER A 45 -10.56 -7.26 10.80
N ALA A 46 -10.92 -7.76 9.61
CA ALA A 46 -12.27 -7.71 9.04
C ALA A 46 -13.37 -8.31 9.95
N THR A 47 -13.03 -9.25 10.82
CA THR A 47 -13.98 -9.90 11.75
C THR A 47 -13.95 -9.30 13.15
N GLY A 48 -13.38 -8.10 13.33
CA GLY A 48 -13.13 -7.50 14.64
C GLY A 48 -11.97 -8.16 15.41
N ARG A 49 -11.26 -9.10 14.79
CA ARG A 49 -10.07 -9.76 15.34
C ARG A 49 -8.95 -9.73 14.32
N PHE A 50 -7.76 -9.40 14.80
CA PHE A 50 -6.54 -9.50 14.00
C PHE A 50 -6.30 -10.94 13.56
N ARG A 51 -6.01 -11.13 12.27
CA ARG A 51 -5.71 -12.43 11.68
C ARG A 51 -4.60 -12.31 10.64
N VAL A 52 -3.64 -13.20 10.70
CA VAL A 52 -2.59 -13.35 9.69
C VAL A 52 -3.17 -14.06 8.46
N ASP A 53 -2.83 -13.59 7.27
CA ASP A 53 -3.16 -14.28 6.02
C ASP A 53 -2.35 -15.58 5.92
N ARG A 54 -3.04 -16.70 5.71
CA ARG A 54 -2.42 -18.04 5.78
C ARG A 54 -1.37 -18.29 4.72
N LYS A 55 -1.42 -17.59 3.59
CA LYS A 55 -0.47 -17.76 2.48
C LYS A 55 0.64 -16.73 2.48
N PHE A 56 0.53 -15.68 3.29
CA PHE A 56 1.44 -14.53 3.26
C PHE A 56 2.92 -14.93 3.31
N ILE A 57 3.32 -15.67 4.34
CA ILE A 57 4.74 -16.04 4.55
C ILE A 57 5.28 -16.87 3.38
N GLY A 58 4.49 -17.83 2.91
CA GLY A 58 4.85 -18.67 1.76
C GLY A 58 4.97 -17.84 0.48
N PHE A 59 3.99 -16.99 0.21
CA PHE A 59 3.97 -16.14 -0.98
C PHE A 59 5.09 -15.09 -0.97
N ALA A 60 5.39 -14.50 0.18
CA ALA A 60 6.50 -13.54 0.32
C ALA A 60 7.85 -14.18 -0.04
N ARG A 61 8.08 -15.39 0.46
CA ARG A 61 9.29 -16.16 0.14
C ARG A 61 9.37 -16.52 -1.34
N GLU A 62 8.29 -17.06 -1.92
CA GLU A 62 8.27 -17.44 -3.33
C GLU A 62 8.41 -16.23 -4.25
N ALA A 63 7.76 -15.11 -3.96
CA ALA A 63 7.92 -13.88 -4.75
C ALA A 63 9.41 -13.44 -4.80
N ARG A 64 10.09 -13.43 -3.65
CA ARG A 64 11.51 -13.08 -3.59
C ARG A 64 12.41 -14.10 -4.28
N ASN A 65 12.11 -15.39 -4.16
CA ASN A 65 12.87 -16.45 -4.84
C ASN A 65 12.85 -16.29 -6.36
N TYR A 66 11.76 -15.77 -6.91
CA TYR A 66 11.63 -15.51 -8.35
C TYR A 66 11.94 -14.05 -8.74
N GLY A 67 12.46 -13.25 -7.82
CA GLY A 67 12.89 -11.87 -8.08
C GLY A 67 11.75 -10.88 -8.34
N ILE A 68 10.54 -11.17 -7.89
CA ILE A 68 9.41 -10.26 -7.99
C ILE A 68 9.50 -9.23 -6.85
N PRO A 69 9.60 -7.91 -7.15
CA PRO A 69 9.50 -6.89 -6.12
C PRO A 69 8.19 -7.01 -5.37
N VAL A 70 8.25 -7.20 -4.04
CA VAL A 70 7.06 -7.54 -3.25
C VAL A 70 6.89 -6.62 -2.04
N GLY A 71 5.65 -6.20 -1.83
CA GLY A 71 5.19 -5.49 -0.64
C GLY A 71 4.00 -6.19 0.01
N ALA A 72 3.54 -5.67 1.12
CA ALA A 72 2.40 -6.24 1.80
C ALA A 72 1.49 -5.18 2.42
N TYR A 73 0.23 -5.57 2.63
CA TYR A 73 -0.78 -4.70 3.22
C TYR A 73 -1.49 -5.36 4.41
N HIS A 74 -1.99 -4.50 5.30
CA HIS A 74 -2.90 -4.85 6.38
C HIS A 74 -4.29 -4.30 6.07
N PHE A 75 -5.28 -5.19 6.04
CA PHE A 75 -6.69 -4.79 5.96
C PHE A 75 -7.15 -4.26 7.31
N GLY A 76 -7.09 -2.94 7.47
CA GLY A 76 -7.42 -2.24 8.71
C GLY A 76 -8.91 -2.02 8.87
N VAL A 77 -9.40 -2.17 10.08
CA VAL A 77 -10.78 -1.83 10.44
C VAL A 77 -10.76 -0.77 11.52
N PRO A 78 -10.93 0.51 11.15
CA PRO A 78 -10.99 1.62 12.09
C PRO A 78 -12.13 1.48 13.09
N SER A 79 -11.92 1.95 14.31
CA SER A 79 -12.89 1.94 15.40
C SER A 79 -12.86 3.25 16.19
N TYR A 80 -13.83 3.44 17.10
CA TYR A 80 -13.84 4.56 18.04
C TYR A 80 -12.67 4.51 19.03
N ASP A 81 -12.17 3.31 19.33
CA ASP A 81 -10.99 3.14 20.17
C ASP A 81 -9.70 3.39 19.34
N LEU A 82 -9.19 4.60 19.43
CA LEU A 82 -7.95 4.95 18.71
C LEU A 82 -6.74 4.11 19.16
N THR A 83 -6.76 3.49 20.35
CA THR A 83 -5.68 2.58 20.77
C THR A 83 -5.68 1.27 20.00
N ASP A 84 -6.80 0.95 19.35
CA ASP A 84 -6.90 -0.18 18.44
C ASP A 84 -6.00 -0.01 17.20
N ALA A 85 -5.83 1.23 16.73
CA ALA A 85 -4.86 1.52 15.66
C ALA A 85 -3.43 1.12 16.07
N ASP A 86 -3.08 1.34 17.35
CA ASP A 86 -1.76 0.94 17.87
C ASP A 86 -1.59 -0.58 17.88
N ARG A 87 -2.61 -1.31 18.31
CA ARG A 87 -2.59 -2.79 18.35
C ARG A 87 -2.48 -3.38 16.96
N GLN A 88 -3.37 -2.96 16.04
CA GLN A 88 -3.34 -3.44 14.66
C GLN A 88 -2.01 -3.11 13.97
N CYS A 89 -1.44 -1.95 14.24
CA CYS A 89 -0.13 -1.53 13.71
C CYS A 89 1.01 -2.42 14.23
N ASP A 90 1.06 -2.68 15.53
CA ASP A 90 2.11 -3.51 16.13
C ASP A 90 2.05 -4.94 15.60
N ASP A 91 0.86 -5.52 15.58
CA ASP A 91 0.64 -6.87 15.05
C ASP A 91 1.01 -6.96 13.55
N PHE A 92 0.68 -5.92 12.76
CA PHE A 92 1.09 -5.85 11.35
C PHE A 92 2.61 -5.81 11.17
N ILE A 93 3.31 -5.01 11.97
CA ILE A 93 4.78 -4.94 11.96
C ILE A 93 5.39 -6.31 12.25
N ASP A 94 4.85 -7.03 13.24
CA ASP A 94 5.34 -8.36 13.60
C ASP A 94 5.12 -9.37 12.48
N VAL A 95 3.96 -9.31 11.81
CA VAL A 95 3.66 -10.19 10.65
C VAL A 95 4.57 -9.88 9.46
N LEU A 96 4.85 -8.61 9.17
CA LEU A 96 5.81 -8.26 8.11
C LEU A 96 7.17 -8.89 8.36
N GLN A 97 7.67 -8.85 9.60
CA GLN A 97 8.95 -9.47 9.96
C GLN A 97 8.93 -11.00 9.89
N GLN A 98 7.78 -11.63 10.12
CA GLN A 98 7.63 -13.08 9.92
C GLN A 98 7.74 -13.46 8.43
N GLY A 99 7.20 -12.64 7.53
CA GLY A 99 7.24 -12.90 6.10
C GLY A 99 8.55 -12.50 5.41
N PHE A 100 9.14 -11.39 5.79
CA PHE A 100 10.29 -10.81 5.11
C PHE A 100 11.62 -10.96 5.87
N GLY A 101 11.57 -11.14 7.19
CA GLY A 101 12.74 -11.24 8.05
C GLY A 101 12.83 -10.12 9.08
N ALA A 102 13.73 -10.27 10.04
CA ALA A 102 13.91 -9.33 11.15
C ALA A 102 14.28 -7.93 10.61
N LYS A 103 13.51 -6.91 11.02
CA LYS A 103 13.65 -5.51 10.57
C LYS A 103 13.47 -5.30 9.06
N ASP A 104 12.91 -6.28 8.38
CA ASP A 104 12.52 -6.20 6.97
C ASP A 104 11.00 -6.10 6.86
N TYR A 105 10.52 -5.18 6.05
CA TYR A 105 9.10 -4.84 5.92
C TYR A 105 8.63 -4.94 4.45
N GLY A 106 9.40 -5.63 3.61
CA GLY A 106 9.16 -5.79 2.18
C GLY A 106 10.01 -4.86 1.30
N ASP A 107 10.04 -5.18 0.02
CA ASP A 107 10.78 -4.39 -0.97
C ASP A 107 10.06 -3.08 -1.29
N LEU A 108 8.72 -3.14 -1.34
CA LEU A 108 7.84 -2.01 -1.65
C LEU A 108 7.35 -1.32 -0.36
N PHE A 109 6.75 -0.13 -0.49
CA PHE A 109 6.13 0.55 0.65
C PHE A 109 5.10 -0.34 1.32
N PRO A 110 5.16 -0.56 2.65
CA PRO A 110 4.08 -1.19 3.39
C PRO A 110 2.78 -0.37 3.29
N VAL A 111 1.65 -1.05 3.32
CA VAL A 111 0.34 -0.44 3.04
C VAL A 111 -0.64 -0.68 4.17
N LEU A 112 -1.34 0.37 4.57
CA LEU A 112 -2.58 0.28 5.33
C LEU A 112 -3.75 0.36 4.35
N ASP A 113 -4.59 -0.67 4.33
CA ASP A 113 -5.79 -0.77 3.53
C ASP A 113 -7.01 -0.41 4.40
N VAL A 114 -7.71 0.66 4.01
CA VAL A 114 -8.93 1.13 4.69
C VAL A 114 -10.00 1.39 3.64
N GLU A 115 -10.97 0.48 3.54
CA GLU A 115 -12.01 0.51 2.52
C GLU A 115 -13.38 0.04 3.01
N THR A 116 -13.46 -0.48 4.22
CA THR A 116 -14.71 -1.05 4.73
C THR A 116 -15.42 -0.05 5.61
N PRO A 117 -16.71 0.20 5.36
CA PRO A 117 -17.55 0.88 6.33
C PRO A 117 -17.59 0.03 7.59
N VAL A 118 -17.19 0.60 8.70
CA VAL A 118 -17.38 0.00 10.02
C VAL A 118 -18.88 -0.12 10.26
N GLU A 119 -19.33 -1.21 10.89
CA GLU A 119 -20.77 -1.47 11.15
C GLU A 119 -21.53 -0.26 11.71
N ASN A 120 -20.83 0.58 12.47
CA ASN A 120 -21.30 1.91 12.86
C ASN A 120 -20.43 2.93 12.13
N LYS A 121 -20.99 3.60 11.13
CA LYS A 121 -20.28 4.64 10.38
C LYS A 121 -19.59 5.62 11.31
N LEU A 122 -18.28 5.58 11.37
CA LEU A 122 -17.48 6.51 12.16
C LEU A 122 -17.65 7.94 11.64
N PRO A 123 -17.60 8.97 12.51
CA PRO A 123 -17.39 10.32 12.04
C PRO A 123 -16.08 10.42 11.24
N THR A 124 -16.09 11.21 10.18
CA THR A 124 -14.90 11.39 9.32
C THR A 124 -13.65 11.76 10.13
N ALA A 125 -13.77 12.66 11.10
CA ALA A 125 -12.64 13.06 11.95
C ALA A 125 -12.04 11.87 12.72
N THR A 126 -12.90 11.00 13.28
CA THR A 126 -12.46 9.81 14.02
C THR A 126 -11.75 8.81 13.10
N LEU A 127 -12.30 8.57 11.90
CA LEU A 127 -11.66 7.73 10.88
C LEU A 127 -10.26 8.26 10.53
N ILE A 128 -10.15 9.55 10.24
CA ILE A 128 -8.90 10.21 9.88
C ILE A 128 -7.89 10.13 11.03
N ASP A 129 -8.31 10.34 12.29
CA ASP A 129 -7.45 10.26 13.46
C ASP A 129 -6.93 8.83 13.68
N TRP A 130 -7.77 7.82 13.44
CA TRP A 130 -7.37 6.42 13.53
C TRP A 130 -6.29 6.08 12.49
N ILE A 131 -6.50 6.47 11.23
CA ILE A 131 -5.53 6.25 10.13
C ILE A 131 -4.22 6.97 10.42
N ASP A 132 -4.26 8.23 10.83
CA ASP A 132 -3.07 9.03 11.10
C ASP A 132 -2.28 8.50 12.31
N ARG A 133 -2.98 7.99 13.34
CA ARG A 133 -2.36 7.35 14.48
C ARG A 133 -1.63 6.07 14.09
N PHE A 134 -2.25 5.19 13.29
CA PHE A 134 -1.62 3.99 12.74
C PHE A 134 -0.37 4.37 11.95
N ARG A 135 -0.49 5.32 11.01
CA ARG A 135 0.62 5.80 10.19
C ARG A 135 1.80 6.30 11.04
N LYS A 136 1.54 7.22 11.97
CA LYS A 136 2.58 7.80 12.84
C LYS A 136 3.31 6.73 13.65
N ARG A 137 2.56 5.77 14.20
CA ARG A 137 3.14 4.66 14.95
C ARG A 137 4.01 3.79 14.06
N PHE A 138 3.51 3.39 12.91
CA PHE A 138 4.22 2.56 11.93
C PHE A 138 5.55 3.21 11.51
N GLU A 139 5.49 4.44 11.04
CA GLU A 139 6.65 5.18 10.55
C GLU A 139 7.69 5.44 11.67
N LYS A 140 7.23 5.69 12.90
CA LYS A 140 8.12 5.84 14.06
C LYS A 140 8.86 4.55 14.40
N LYS A 141 8.18 3.41 14.39
CA LYS A 141 8.75 2.11 14.77
C LYS A 141 9.65 1.51 13.70
N THR A 142 9.24 1.63 12.43
CA THR A 142 9.91 0.94 11.31
C THR A 142 10.91 1.81 10.56
N ARG A 143 10.80 3.13 10.68
CA ARG A 143 11.50 4.11 9.83
C ARG A 143 11.17 3.93 8.35
N ARG A 144 10.04 3.30 8.05
CA ARG A 144 9.50 3.13 6.69
C ARG A 144 8.27 3.99 6.53
N ARG A 145 8.13 4.59 5.37
CA ARG A 145 6.93 5.35 5.00
C ARG A 145 5.78 4.39 4.75
N LEU A 146 4.59 4.72 5.24
CA LEU A 146 3.36 3.95 5.04
C LEU A 146 2.56 4.53 3.89
N MET A 147 2.09 3.69 2.98
CA MET A 147 1.14 4.05 1.92
C MET A 147 -0.30 3.74 2.38
N LEU A 148 -1.26 4.54 1.95
CA LEU A 148 -2.70 4.27 2.17
C LEU A 148 -3.31 3.69 0.91
N TYR A 149 -3.96 2.53 1.03
CA TYR A 149 -4.91 2.04 0.04
C TYR A 149 -6.33 2.38 0.48
N THR A 150 -7.14 2.88 -0.44
CA THR A 150 -8.56 3.14 -0.23
C THR A 150 -9.31 3.25 -1.55
N GLY A 151 -10.64 3.08 -1.50
CA GLY A 151 -11.52 3.23 -2.66
C GLY A 151 -11.92 4.69 -2.92
N ALA A 152 -12.06 5.06 -4.20
CA ALA A 152 -12.56 6.37 -4.59
C ALA A 152 -13.96 6.64 -3.98
N PHE A 153 -14.84 5.63 -4.00
CA PHE A 153 -16.17 5.73 -3.38
C PHE A 153 -16.10 5.91 -1.85
N PHE A 154 -15.12 5.27 -1.20
CA PHE A 154 -14.96 5.37 0.25
C PHE A 154 -14.51 6.78 0.68
N ILE A 155 -13.62 7.40 -0.10
CA ILE A 155 -13.24 8.80 0.13
C ILE A 155 -14.48 9.71 0.02
N ASP A 156 -15.31 9.54 -1.01
CA ASP A 156 -16.54 10.31 -1.21
C ASP A 156 -17.54 10.08 -0.06
N GLU A 157 -17.69 8.85 0.41
CA GLU A 157 -18.59 8.49 1.52
C GLU A 157 -18.20 9.16 2.84
N TYR A 158 -16.90 9.37 3.07
CA TYR A 158 -16.36 10.01 4.27
C TYR A 158 -15.99 11.48 4.04
N ASN A 159 -16.94 12.25 3.48
CA ASN A 159 -16.82 13.70 3.32
C ASN A 159 -15.54 14.10 2.55
N ASN A 160 -15.17 13.34 1.53
CA ASN A 160 -13.94 13.55 0.77
C ASN A 160 -12.68 13.60 1.67
N PHE A 161 -12.67 12.91 2.80
CA PHE A 161 -11.64 12.94 3.84
C PHE A 161 -11.30 14.36 4.36
N TYR A 162 -12.23 15.29 4.17
CA TYR A 162 -12.11 16.65 4.66
C TYR A 162 -12.60 16.76 6.10
N VAL A 163 -11.77 17.34 6.97
CA VAL A 163 -12.11 17.61 8.36
C VAL A 163 -12.20 19.12 8.56
N PRO A 164 -13.37 19.68 8.96
CA PRO A 164 -13.50 21.11 9.22
C PRO A 164 -12.41 21.62 10.17
N GLY A 165 -11.79 22.75 9.83
CA GLY A 165 -10.69 23.35 10.58
C GLY A 165 -9.32 22.68 10.42
N ARG A 166 -9.26 21.50 9.76
CA ARG A 166 -8.00 20.74 9.54
C ARG A 166 -7.68 20.49 8.06
N GLY A 167 -8.67 20.71 7.19
CA GLY A 167 -8.54 20.43 5.75
C GLY A 167 -8.43 18.94 5.44
N TYR A 168 -7.40 18.55 4.70
CA TYR A 168 -7.13 17.16 4.28
C TYR A 168 -5.90 16.58 5.01
N PRO A 169 -6.05 16.02 6.22
CA PRO A 169 -4.90 15.62 7.04
C PRO A 169 -4.06 14.50 6.44
N LEU A 170 -4.64 13.65 5.59
CA LEU A 170 -3.96 12.50 4.98
C LEU A 170 -3.31 12.79 3.62
N LYS A 171 -3.48 14.00 3.06
CA LYS A 171 -3.03 14.35 1.69
C LYS A 171 -1.55 14.12 1.39
N ASN A 172 -0.71 14.03 2.42
CA ASN A 172 0.73 13.80 2.29
C ASN A 172 1.12 12.32 2.33
N MET A 173 0.16 11.41 2.58
CA MET A 173 0.41 9.97 2.41
C MET A 173 0.52 9.64 0.93
N LEU A 174 1.31 8.62 0.61
CA LEU A 174 1.26 8.00 -0.71
C LEU A 174 -0.11 7.33 -0.86
N LEU A 175 -0.72 7.48 -2.03
CA LEU A 175 -2.06 6.95 -2.31
C LEU A 175 -2.00 5.76 -3.27
N TRP A 176 -2.59 4.66 -2.86
CA TRP A 176 -3.02 3.57 -3.72
C TRP A 176 -4.55 3.62 -3.79
N ILE A 177 -5.08 4.04 -4.92
CA ILE A 177 -6.52 4.25 -5.09
C ILE A 177 -7.16 3.12 -5.89
N ALA A 178 -8.29 2.60 -5.38
CA ALA A 178 -9.15 1.70 -6.13
C ALA A 178 -10.26 2.48 -6.83
N MET A 179 -10.31 2.36 -8.15
CA MET A 179 -11.39 2.87 -8.99
C MET A 179 -11.49 2.04 -10.27
N TYR A 180 -12.55 1.27 -10.39
CA TYR A 180 -12.73 0.34 -11.51
C TYR A 180 -13.45 1.02 -12.65
N THR A 181 -12.79 1.13 -13.81
CA THR A 181 -13.30 1.85 -14.98
C THR A 181 -14.49 1.16 -15.67
N LYS A 182 -14.61 -0.15 -15.49
CA LYS A 182 -15.76 -0.92 -16.02
C LYS A 182 -17.08 -0.67 -15.29
N ILE A 183 -17.03 -0.02 -14.12
CA ILE A 183 -18.25 0.32 -13.37
C ILE A 183 -18.93 1.51 -14.07
N PRO A 184 -20.22 1.39 -14.45
CA PRO A 184 -20.94 2.50 -15.07
C PRO A 184 -20.89 3.77 -14.23
N GLY A 185 -20.60 4.90 -14.86
CA GLY A 185 -20.49 6.20 -14.20
C GLY A 185 -19.09 6.54 -13.67
N ASN A 186 -18.15 5.60 -13.66
CA ASN A 186 -16.77 5.91 -13.33
C ASN A 186 -16.06 6.62 -14.49
N PRO A 187 -15.22 7.64 -14.22
CA PRO A 187 -14.38 8.26 -15.23
C PRO A 187 -13.28 7.29 -15.71
N PRO A 188 -12.62 7.59 -16.84
CA PRO A 188 -11.56 6.71 -17.38
C PRO A 188 -10.32 6.62 -16.49
N TYR A 189 -10.15 7.52 -15.53
CA TYR A 189 -9.08 7.54 -14.52
C TYR A 189 -9.53 8.34 -13.29
N PRO A 190 -8.85 8.20 -12.12
CA PRO A 190 -9.29 8.82 -10.88
C PRO A 190 -9.36 10.35 -10.96
N LYS A 191 -10.37 10.95 -10.33
CA LYS A 191 -10.49 12.40 -10.11
C LYS A 191 -9.68 12.82 -8.89
N ASP A 192 -9.36 14.12 -8.82
CA ASP A 192 -8.80 14.71 -7.60
C ASP A 192 -9.79 14.55 -6.45
N GLN A 193 -9.36 13.96 -5.36
CA GLN A 193 -10.19 13.77 -4.16
C GLN A 193 -9.35 13.50 -2.92
N GLY A 194 -9.91 13.69 -1.73
CA GLY A 194 -9.23 13.46 -0.45
C GLY A 194 -8.02 14.37 -0.21
N GLY A 195 -7.88 15.43 -1.02
CA GLY A 195 -6.70 16.30 -1.02
C GLY A 195 -5.55 15.80 -1.89
N TRP A 196 -5.71 14.67 -2.57
CA TRP A 196 -4.75 14.15 -3.55
C TRP A 196 -5.08 14.60 -4.96
N SER A 197 -4.03 14.92 -5.73
CA SER A 197 -4.06 15.16 -7.18
C SER A 197 -3.20 14.17 -7.95
N LYS A 198 -2.64 13.17 -7.25
CA LYS A 198 -1.80 12.10 -7.84
C LYS A 198 -1.97 10.81 -7.06
N TRP A 199 -2.01 9.71 -7.77
CA TRP A 199 -1.88 8.37 -7.19
C TRP A 199 -0.43 7.87 -7.34
N ARG A 200 -0.04 6.96 -6.45
CA ARG A 200 1.18 6.18 -6.57
C ARG A 200 0.89 4.83 -7.24
N ILE A 201 -0.24 4.23 -6.88
CA ILE A 201 -0.78 3.02 -7.51
C ILE A 201 -2.27 3.27 -7.77
N TRP A 202 -2.76 2.78 -8.91
CA TRP A 202 -4.16 2.76 -9.25
C TRP A 202 -4.62 1.33 -9.51
N GLN A 203 -5.46 0.78 -8.61
CA GLN A 203 -6.15 -0.48 -8.82
C GLN A 203 -7.34 -0.22 -9.75
N PHE A 204 -7.22 -0.70 -10.98
CA PHE A 204 -8.19 -0.40 -12.04
C PHE A 204 -9.18 -1.52 -12.33
N SER A 205 -8.94 -2.73 -11.79
CA SER A 205 -9.79 -3.91 -11.96
C SER A 205 -9.66 -4.85 -10.76
N GLU A 206 -10.73 -5.58 -10.45
CA GLU A 206 -10.79 -6.62 -9.44
C GLU A 206 -11.00 -8.02 -10.05
N ASP A 207 -11.05 -8.12 -11.37
CA ASP A 207 -11.46 -9.34 -12.09
C ASP A 207 -10.54 -9.68 -13.28
N LEU A 208 -9.27 -9.25 -13.24
CA LEU A 208 -8.36 -9.50 -14.35
C LEU A 208 -7.80 -10.93 -14.32
N VAL A 209 -7.85 -11.59 -15.47
CA VAL A 209 -7.17 -12.89 -15.64
C VAL A 209 -5.70 -12.63 -15.98
N VAL A 210 -4.80 -13.17 -15.16
CA VAL A 210 -3.36 -13.04 -15.32
C VAL A 210 -2.73 -14.42 -15.40
N GLU A 211 -1.89 -14.65 -16.41
CA GLU A 211 -1.17 -15.91 -16.55
C GLU A 211 -0.25 -16.15 -15.36
N GLY A 212 -0.31 -17.35 -14.81
CA GLY A 212 0.39 -17.70 -13.56
C GLY A 212 -0.49 -17.61 -12.33
N VAL A 213 -1.78 -17.26 -12.47
CA VAL A 213 -2.76 -17.25 -11.37
C VAL A 213 -4.02 -18.01 -11.81
N GLY A 214 -4.55 -18.84 -10.94
CA GLY A 214 -5.65 -19.75 -11.26
C GLY A 214 -7.07 -19.16 -11.19
N ASN A 215 -7.21 -17.93 -10.68
CA ASN A 215 -8.48 -17.20 -10.63
C ASN A 215 -8.25 -15.70 -10.91
N PRO A 216 -9.30 -14.93 -11.29
CA PRO A 216 -9.17 -13.49 -11.48
C PRO A 216 -8.63 -12.79 -10.22
N VAL A 217 -7.88 -11.72 -10.43
CA VAL A 217 -7.19 -10.97 -9.37
C VAL A 217 -7.31 -9.47 -9.58
N ASP A 218 -7.00 -8.74 -8.52
CA ASP A 218 -6.87 -7.29 -8.52
C ASP A 218 -5.66 -6.85 -9.32
N ALA A 219 -5.87 -5.88 -10.20
CA ALA A 219 -4.88 -5.41 -11.15
C ALA A 219 -4.59 -3.92 -11.00
N ASN A 220 -3.32 -3.58 -11.11
CA ASN A 220 -2.80 -2.28 -10.72
C ASN A 220 -1.87 -1.66 -11.76
N TRP A 221 -2.01 -0.34 -11.95
CA TRP A 221 -0.99 0.48 -12.58
C TRP A 221 -0.13 1.16 -11.52
N GLY A 222 1.17 0.98 -11.62
CA GLY A 222 2.16 1.65 -10.79
C GLY A 222 2.85 2.81 -11.53
N PRO A 223 3.89 3.39 -10.92
CA PRO A 223 4.71 4.42 -11.57
C PRO A 223 5.53 3.83 -12.73
N ASP A 224 6.17 4.71 -13.50
CA ASP A 224 6.99 4.32 -14.66
C ASP A 224 8.27 3.54 -14.27
N ASN A 225 8.66 3.62 -13.00
CA ASN A 225 9.77 2.86 -12.45
C ASN A 225 9.36 2.25 -11.09
N VAL A 226 9.57 0.94 -10.93
CA VAL A 226 9.28 0.21 -9.68
C VAL A 226 10.07 0.77 -8.49
N ASP A 227 11.25 1.34 -8.72
CA ASP A 227 12.05 1.97 -7.65
C ASP A 227 11.29 3.09 -6.93
N LEU A 228 10.30 3.72 -7.58
CA LEU A 228 9.42 4.71 -6.95
C LEU A 228 8.40 4.10 -5.97
N LEU A 229 8.27 2.77 -5.93
CA LEU A 229 7.52 2.02 -4.94
C LEU A 229 8.39 1.51 -3.80
N THR A 230 9.71 1.68 -3.89
CA THR A 230 10.67 1.22 -2.90
C THR A 230 11.13 2.39 -2.03
N GLN A 231 11.46 2.07 -0.80
CA GLN A 231 12.13 3.03 0.07
C GLN A 231 13.62 2.73 0.03
N PRO A 232 14.48 3.71 -0.24
CA PRO A 232 15.92 3.50 -0.16
C PRO A 232 16.29 2.87 1.18
N SER A 233 17.18 1.89 1.15
CA SER A 233 17.74 1.32 2.37
C SER A 233 18.36 2.45 3.20
N ILE A 234 18.17 2.42 4.51
CA ILE A 234 18.87 3.36 5.39
C ILE A 234 20.36 3.10 5.22
N VAL A 235 21.05 4.09 4.71
CA VAL A 235 22.51 4.06 4.60
C VAL A 235 23.07 4.12 6.02
N THR A 236 23.78 3.08 6.44
CA THR A 236 24.47 3.03 7.72
C THR A 236 25.98 3.18 7.52
N GLY A 237 26.69 3.60 8.55
CA GLY A 237 28.15 3.71 8.47
C GLY A 237 28.63 4.75 7.46
N LEU A 238 27.84 5.80 7.22
CA LEU A 238 28.24 6.90 6.33
C LEU A 238 29.54 7.53 6.85
N LYS A 239 30.59 7.51 6.03
CA LYS A 239 31.87 8.16 6.27
C LYS A 239 32.18 9.09 5.11
N ALA A 240 32.62 10.29 5.43
CA ALA A 240 33.17 11.23 4.46
C ALA A 240 34.62 11.51 4.81
N ILE A 241 35.52 11.34 3.86
CA ILE A 241 36.97 11.58 4.02
C ILE A 241 37.40 12.55 2.94
N GLU A 242 38.05 13.63 3.31
CA GLU A 242 38.70 14.50 2.36
C GLU A 242 40.08 13.94 2.00
N SER A 243 40.37 13.80 0.70
CA SER A 243 41.65 13.35 0.19
C SER A 243 41.94 14.01 -1.16
N GLY A 244 43.04 14.74 -1.23
CA GLY A 244 43.49 15.37 -2.49
C GLY A 244 42.50 16.39 -3.09
N GLY A 245 41.74 17.11 -2.25
CA GLY A 245 40.72 18.07 -2.69
C GLY A 245 39.42 17.42 -3.17
N GLN A 246 39.24 16.14 -2.95
CA GLN A 246 38.01 15.39 -3.21
C GLN A 246 37.39 14.88 -1.90
N VAL A 247 36.07 14.86 -1.82
CA VAL A 247 35.35 14.20 -0.72
C VAL A 247 34.95 12.80 -1.16
N ILE A 248 35.53 11.80 -0.51
CA ILE A 248 35.20 10.38 -0.73
C ILE A 248 34.11 10.02 0.31
N VAL A 249 32.95 9.62 -0.19
CA VAL A 249 31.83 9.16 0.66
C VAL A 249 31.73 7.64 0.54
N SER A 250 31.75 6.96 1.67
CA SER A 250 31.54 5.51 1.76
C SER A 250 30.41 5.19 2.73
N TRP A 251 29.73 4.08 2.50
CA TRP A 251 28.66 3.60 3.35
C TRP A 251 28.57 2.08 3.34
N SER A 252 27.90 1.52 4.35
CA SER A 252 27.49 0.11 4.40
C SER A 252 25.98 -0.01 4.20
N ARG A 253 25.57 -1.06 3.53
CA ARG A 253 24.14 -1.45 3.45
C ARG A 253 23.73 -2.28 4.65
#